data_7f1693dff009000e295020611588481b
#
_entry.id   7f1693dff009000e295020611588481b
#
_cell.length_a   1.000
_cell.length_b   1.000
_cell.length_c   1.000
_cell.angle_alpha   90.00
_cell.angle_beta   90.00
_cell.angle_gamma   90.00
#
_symmetry.space_group_name_H-M   'P 1'
#
loop_
_entity.id
_entity.type
_entity.pdbx_description
1 polymer ?
#
loop_
_entity_poly.entity_id
_entity_poly.type
_entity_poly.pdbx_seq_one_letter_code
_entity_poly.pdbx_strand_id
1 'polypeptide(L)'
;AMLFIYVKDNYPLFVSLRFLLGIAEAGFFPGVLLYLTTWFTSKERAKMVSLFMTANAVTLSIGSPLSGLLIDRGPWLGLAGWQQMFLFEAIPAVLMSGVVLWYLPNGPEDAKWLTKVEKAIIQRRLADDGSKTVEHGPILPMLKEPDMWKLSAVYLFVVTGMYGVGFWVAD
;
A
#
# COMPACT_ATOMS: atom_id res chain seq x y z
N ALA A 1 7.81 -9.53 4.14
CA ALA A 1 9.21 -9.11 4.05
C ALA A 1 10.09 -9.88 5.07
N MET A 2 9.77 -9.91 6.38
CA MET A 2 10.62 -10.56 7.41
C MET A 2 11.04 -12.01 7.08
N LEU A 3 10.19 -12.80 6.44
CA LEU A 3 10.51 -14.19 6.09
C LEU A 3 11.68 -14.34 5.11
N PHE A 4 12.07 -13.26 4.43
CA PHE A 4 13.23 -13.31 3.52
C PHE A 4 14.55 -13.55 4.24
N ILE A 5 14.64 -13.29 5.54
CA ILE A 5 15.86 -13.60 6.33
C ILE A 5 16.20 -15.10 6.36
N TYR A 6 15.21 -15.97 6.16
CA TYR A 6 15.38 -17.42 6.12
C TYR A 6 15.74 -17.97 4.74
N VAL A 7 15.68 -17.10 3.71
CA VAL A 7 16.09 -17.46 2.35
C VAL A 7 17.61 -17.42 2.30
N LYS A 8 18.24 -18.60 2.33
CA LYS A 8 19.66 -18.75 2.00
C LYS A 8 19.76 -19.02 0.51
N ASP A 9 20.30 -20.13 0.10
CA ASP A 9 20.46 -20.49 -1.32
C ASP A 9 19.22 -21.16 -1.95
N ASN A 10 18.03 -20.91 -1.38
CA ASN A 10 16.78 -21.53 -1.84
C ASN A 10 16.00 -20.60 -2.76
N TYR A 11 16.34 -20.57 -4.05
CA TYR A 11 15.68 -19.76 -5.06
C TYR A 11 14.15 -19.99 -5.16
N PRO A 12 13.61 -21.24 -5.17
CA PRO A 12 12.17 -21.46 -5.16
C PRO A 12 11.46 -20.82 -3.97
N LEU A 13 12.05 -20.88 -2.77
CA LEU A 13 11.49 -20.24 -1.57
C LEU A 13 11.47 -18.72 -1.75
N PHE A 14 12.53 -18.12 -2.30
CA PHE A 14 12.58 -16.69 -2.57
C PHE A 14 11.45 -16.25 -3.50
N VAL A 15 11.28 -16.94 -4.62
CA VAL A 15 10.23 -16.62 -5.60
C VAL A 15 8.84 -16.79 -4.98
N SER A 16 8.62 -17.85 -4.21
CA SER A 16 7.34 -18.09 -3.54
C SER A 16 7.01 -16.97 -2.53
N LEU A 17 7.98 -16.55 -1.73
CA LEU A 17 7.79 -15.43 -0.79
C LEU A 17 7.55 -14.11 -1.50
N ARG A 18 8.20 -13.84 -2.64
CA ARG A 18 7.94 -12.66 -3.48
C ARG A 18 6.52 -12.67 -4.04
N PHE A 19 6.07 -13.81 -4.52
CA PHE A 19 4.71 -13.97 -5.02
C PHE A 19 3.66 -13.74 -3.92
N LEU A 20 3.84 -14.33 -2.75
CA LEU A 20 2.94 -14.12 -1.60
C LEU A 20 2.96 -12.66 -1.12
N LEU A 21 4.12 -12.01 -1.12
CA LEU A 21 4.24 -10.60 -0.80
C LEU A 21 3.45 -9.75 -1.80
N GLY A 22 3.59 -10.01 -3.09
CA GLY A 22 2.84 -9.31 -4.14
C GLY A 22 1.33 -9.46 -3.99
N ILE A 23 0.83 -10.65 -3.65
CA ILE A 23 -0.60 -10.87 -3.35
C ILE A 23 -1.03 -10.02 -2.14
N ALA A 24 -0.24 -10.01 -1.06
CA ALA A 24 -0.55 -9.25 0.14
C ALA A 24 -0.54 -7.72 -0.10
N GLU A 25 0.33 -7.24 -0.96
CA GLU A 25 0.45 -5.81 -1.31
C GLU A 25 -0.60 -5.34 -2.32
N ALA A 26 -1.11 -6.23 -3.17
CA ALA A 26 -2.03 -5.87 -4.27
C ALA A 26 -3.30 -5.15 -3.79
N GLY A 27 -3.79 -5.50 -2.60
CA GLY A 27 -4.98 -4.87 -2.00
C GLY A 27 -4.73 -3.54 -1.28
N PHE A 28 -3.47 -3.18 -1.03
CA PHE A 28 -3.15 -2.02 -0.17
C PHE A 28 -3.60 -0.69 -0.78
N PHE A 29 -3.17 -0.39 -1.99
CA PHE A 29 -3.51 0.88 -2.64
C PHE A 29 -5.01 1.02 -2.94
N PRO A 30 -5.70 0.02 -3.52
CA PRO A 30 -7.15 0.07 -3.65
C PRO A 30 -7.88 0.22 -2.31
N GLY A 31 -7.40 -0.45 -1.26
CA GLY A 31 -7.94 -0.32 0.09
C GLY A 31 -7.81 1.09 0.65
N VAL A 32 -6.67 1.75 0.46
CA VAL A 32 -6.48 3.15 0.85
C VAL A 32 -7.43 4.07 0.08
N LEU A 33 -7.57 3.88 -1.24
CA LEU A 33 -8.50 4.68 -2.04
C LEU A 33 -9.94 4.50 -1.56
N LEU A 34 -10.36 3.26 -1.30
CA LEU A 34 -11.69 2.97 -0.77
C LEU A 34 -11.89 3.62 0.61
N TYR A 35 -10.91 3.52 1.50
CA TYR A 35 -10.96 4.16 2.81
C TYR A 35 -11.11 5.68 2.71
N LEU A 36 -10.38 6.32 1.79
CA LEU A 36 -10.53 7.76 1.56
C LEU A 36 -11.93 8.16 1.06
N THR A 37 -12.66 7.26 0.40
CA THR A 37 -14.06 7.53 -0.02
C THR A 37 -15.03 7.64 1.15
N THR A 38 -14.73 7.01 2.27
CA THR A 38 -15.58 7.06 3.47
C THR A 38 -15.41 8.35 4.28
N TRP A 39 -14.33 9.10 4.04
CA TRP A 39 -13.98 10.30 4.80
C TRP A 39 -14.04 11.60 4.01
N PHE A 40 -13.79 11.54 2.70
CA PHE A 40 -13.54 12.72 1.86
C PHE A 40 -14.46 12.75 0.64
N THR A 41 -14.93 13.95 0.31
CA THR A 41 -15.63 14.22 -0.95
C THR A 41 -14.70 14.00 -2.15
N SER A 42 -15.25 13.89 -3.36
CA SER A 42 -14.48 13.66 -4.60
C SER A 42 -13.36 14.69 -4.80
N LYS A 43 -13.62 15.96 -4.50
CA LYS A 43 -12.65 17.05 -4.62
C LYS A 43 -11.53 16.95 -3.58
N GLU A 44 -11.89 16.67 -2.33
CA GLU A 44 -10.94 16.52 -1.23
C GLU A 44 -10.08 15.26 -1.38
N ARG A 45 -10.68 14.19 -1.90
CA ARG A 45 -10.02 12.90 -2.14
C ARG A 45 -8.84 13.02 -3.09
N ALA A 46 -8.98 13.80 -4.19
CA ALA A 46 -7.89 14.05 -5.13
C ALA A 46 -6.65 14.63 -4.41
N LYS A 47 -6.87 15.59 -3.49
CA LYS A 47 -5.81 16.18 -2.69
C LYS A 47 -5.19 15.18 -1.72
N MET A 48 -6.00 14.34 -1.05
CA MET A 48 -5.50 13.33 -0.12
C MET A 48 -4.70 12.24 -0.84
N VAL A 49 -5.15 11.81 -2.02
CA VAL A 49 -4.39 10.87 -2.87
C VAL A 49 -3.06 11.48 -3.31
N SER A 50 -3.03 12.75 -3.70
CA SER A 50 -1.77 13.43 -4.05
C SER A 50 -0.81 13.49 -2.86
N LEU A 51 -1.31 13.78 -1.67
CA LEU A 51 -0.52 13.79 -0.44
C LEU A 51 0.01 12.38 -0.10
N PHE A 52 -0.83 11.37 -0.27
CA PHE A 52 -0.41 9.97 -0.10
C PHE A 52 0.68 9.57 -1.10
N MET A 53 0.57 9.99 -2.37
CA MET A 53 1.60 9.75 -3.38
C MET A 53 2.92 10.46 -3.05
N THR A 54 2.89 11.63 -2.41
CA THR A 54 4.09 12.32 -1.94
C THR A 54 4.87 11.48 -0.92
N ALA A 55 4.19 10.66 -0.11
CA ALA A 55 4.85 9.75 0.82
C ALA A 55 5.77 8.74 0.11
N ASN A 56 5.44 8.31 -1.11
CA ASN A 56 6.31 7.43 -1.89
C ASN A 56 7.66 8.10 -2.21
N ALA A 57 7.63 9.37 -2.63
CA ALA A 57 8.86 10.11 -2.92
C ALA A 57 9.73 10.29 -1.66
N VAL A 58 9.09 10.59 -0.52
CA VAL A 58 9.78 10.72 0.77
C VAL A 58 10.38 9.38 1.19
N THR A 59 9.63 8.29 1.05
CA THR A 59 10.09 6.95 1.40
C THR A 59 11.29 6.53 0.55
N LEU A 60 11.28 6.78 -0.76
CA LEU A 60 12.42 6.49 -1.63
C LEU A 60 13.64 7.35 -1.27
N SER A 61 13.44 8.63 -0.97
CA SER A 61 14.54 9.54 -0.65
C SER A 61 15.25 9.20 0.67
N ILE A 62 14.52 8.67 1.65
CA ILE A 62 15.06 8.28 2.95
C ILE A 62 15.44 6.80 2.96
N GLY A 63 14.60 5.95 2.37
CA GLY A 63 14.76 4.50 2.39
C GLY A 63 16.00 4.05 1.65
N SER A 64 16.28 4.60 0.46
CA SER A 64 17.41 4.19 -0.36
C SER A 64 18.77 4.39 0.35
N PRO A 65 19.10 5.57 0.91
CA PRO A 65 20.32 5.73 1.71
C PRO A 65 20.36 4.83 2.96
N LEU A 66 19.21 4.65 3.63
CA LEU A 66 19.13 3.79 4.80
C LEU A 66 19.41 2.33 4.46
N SER A 67 18.84 1.84 3.37
CA SER A 67 19.08 0.49 2.87
C SER A 67 20.55 0.27 2.51
N GLY A 68 21.19 1.25 1.86
CA GLY A 68 22.64 1.23 1.57
C GLY A 68 23.47 1.11 2.84
N LEU A 69 23.21 1.97 3.83
CA LEU A 69 23.92 1.93 5.12
C LEU A 69 23.75 0.60 5.86
N LEU A 70 22.59 -0.04 5.78
CA LEU A 70 22.34 -1.34 6.41
C LEU A 70 23.09 -2.47 5.70
N ILE A 71 23.20 -2.41 4.38
CA ILE A 71 23.95 -3.39 3.58
C ILE A 71 25.44 -3.25 3.85
N ASP A 72 25.98 -2.02 3.86
CA ASP A 72 27.42 -1.72 4.01
C ASP A 72 27.94 -2.00 5.42
N ARG A 73 27.11 -2.01 6.44
CA ARG A 73 27.50 -2.33 7.83
C ARG A 73 28.11 -3.70 8.02
N GLY A 74 27.96 -4.59 7.05
CA GLY A 74 28.41 -5.96 7.17
C GLY A 74 27.51 -6.82 8.07
N PRO A 75 27.91 -8.07 8.36
CA PRO A 75 27.11 -9.01 9.13
C PRO A 75 26.95 -8.54 10.58
N TRP A 76 25.70 -8.44 11.06
CA TRP A 76 25.36 -8.13 12.44
C TRP A 76 24.24 -9.05 12.92
N LEU A 77 24.24 -9.48 14.17
CA LEU A 77 23.30 -10.47 14.71
C LEU A 77 23.29 -11.80 13.94
N GLY A 78 24.39 -12.18 13.29
CA GLY A 78 24.46 -13.38 12.46
C GLY A 78 23.71 -13.29 11.13
N LEU A 79 23.24 -12.09 10.75
CA LEU A 79 22.52 -11.81 9.51
C LEU A 79 23.44 -11.09 8.51
N ALA A 80 23.33 -11.47 7.24
CA ALA A 80 23.96 -10.71 6.15
C ALA A 80 23.30 -9.33 6.00
N GLY A 81 24.00 -8.34 5.42
CA GLY A 81 23.52 -6.97 5.29
C GLY A 81 22.14 -6.88 4.63
N TRP A 82 21.90 -7.61 3.55
CA TRP A 82 20.59 -7.66 2.87
C TRP A 82 19.47 -8.24 3.75
N GLN A 83 19.76 -9.19 4.63
CA GLN A 83 18.78 -9.75 5.57
C GLN A 83 18.40 -8.72 6.64
N GLN A 84 19.40 -7.96 7.11
CA GLN A 84 19.18 -6.84 8.04
C GLN A 84 18.28 -5.78 7.42
N MET A 85 18.52 -5.40 6.15
CA MET A 85 17.68 -4.46 5.41
C MET A 85 16.21 -4.91 5.46
N PHE A 86 15.90 -6.13 5.05
CA PHE A 86 14.53 -6.66 5.08
C PHE A 86 13.91 -6.67 6.47
N LEU A 87 14.71 -6.96 7.48
CA LEU A 87 14.23 -6.98 8.87
C LEU A 87 13.90 -5.57 9.37
N PHE A 88 14.82 -4.63 9.23
CA PHE A 88 14.64 -3.27 9.72
C PHE A 88 13.57 -2.49 8.96
N GLU A 89 13.44 -2.70 7.66
CA GLU A 89 12.37 -2.09 6.88
C GLU A 89 10.99 -2.68 7.17
N ALA A 90 10.93 -3.95 7.55
CA ALA A 90 9.66 -4.59 7.87
C ALA A 90 9.14 -4.27 9.29
N ILE A 91 10.01 -3.99 10.25
CA ILE A 91 9.61 -3.68 11.64
C ILE A 91 8.63 -2.50 11.72
N PRO A 92 8.92 -1.32 11.14
CA PRO A 92 7.98 -0.20 11.15
C PRO A 92 6.62 -0.54 10.52
N ALA A 93 6.62 -1.31 9.43
CA ALA A 93 5.38 -1.71 8.76
C ALA A 93 4.52 -2.62 9.65
N VAL A 94 5.13 -3.57 10.36
CA VAL A 94 4.42 -4.46 11.31
C VAL A 94 3.89 -3.68 12.49
N LEU A 95 4.67 -2.77 13.07
CA LEU A 95 4.23 -1.92 14.17
C LEU A 95 3.07 -1.02 13.74
N MET A 96 3.19 -0.37 12.59
CA MET A 96 2.13 0.49 12.05
C MET A 96 0.87 -0.29 11.68
N SER A 97 0.98 -1.55 11.24
CA SER A 97 -0.20 -2.38 10.99
C SER A 97 -0.99 -2.62 12.27
N GLY A 98 -0.30 -2.87 13.39
CA GLY A 98 -0.93 -2.97 14.71
C GLY A 98 -1.62 -1.68 15.13
N VAL A 99 -0.96 -0.53 14.94
CA VAL A 99 -1.56 0.79 15.23
C VAL A 99 -2.79 1.04 14.38
N VAL A 100 -2.75 0.74 13.08
CA VAL A 100 -3.89 0.90 12.16
C VAL A 100 -5.06 0.04 12.60
N LEU A 101 -4.85 -1.22 12.91
CA LEU A 101 -5.90 -2.14 13.34
C LEU A 101 -6.57 -1.71 14.65
N TRP A 102 -5.81 -1.09 15.53
CA TRP A 102 -6.33 -0.69 16.85
C TRP A 102 -6.94 0.72 16.85
N TYR A 103 -6.38 1.64 16.09
CA TYR A 103 -6.71 3.06 16.16
C TYR A 103 -7.57 3.58 15.01
N LEU A 104 -7.49 2.97 13.83
CA LEU A 104 -8.16 3.48 12.64
C LEU A 104 -9.62 3.00 12.59
N PRO A 105 -10.62 3.91 12.73
CA PRO A 105 -12.03 3.55 12.62
C PRO A 105 -12.41 3.27 11.17
N ASN A 106 -13.39 2.41 10.96
CA ASN A 106 -13.87 2.07 9.61
C ASN A 106 -14.50 3.26 8.86
N GLY A 107 -15.02 4.21 9.60
CA GLY A 107 -15.63 5.42 9.03
C GLY A 107 -15.91 6.47 10.09
N PRO A 108 -16.47 7.63 9.68
CA PRO A 108 -16.81 8.72 10.60
C PRO A 108 -17.75 8.30 11.74
N GLU A 109 -18.59 7.32 11.50
CA GLU A 109 -19.56 6.82 12.50
C GLU A 109 -18.87 6.18 13.69
N ASP A 110 -17.77 5.46 13.45
CA ASP A 110 -17.00 4.74 14.46
C ASP A 110 -15.97 5.63 15.17
N ALA A 111 -15.71 6.81 14.63
CA ALA A 111 -14.69 7.73 15.15
C ALA A 111 -15.10 8.28 16.52
N LYS A 112 -14.37 7.90 17.58
CA LYS A 112 -14.67 8.31 18.96
C LYS A 112 -14.31 9.77 19.26
N TRP A 113 -13.44 10.36 18.47
CA TRP A 113 -13.01 11.76 18.61
C TRP A 113 -13.95 12.78 17.94
N LEU A 114 -14.91 12.33 17.13
CA LEU A 114 -15.88 13.19 16.48
C LEU A 114 -17.15 13.32 17.33
N THR A 115 -17.63 14.54 17.46
CA THR A 115 -18.93 14.85 18.06
C THR A 115 -20.08 14.39 17.13
N LYS A 116 -21.27 14.21 17.66
CA LYS A 116 -22.45 13.82 16.87
C LYS A 116 -22.73 14.83 15.74
N VAL A 117 -22.49 16.12 15.99
CA VAL A 117 -22.71 17.17 15.00
C VAL A 117 -21.70 17.08 13.86
N GLU A 118 -20.42 16.86 14.15
CA GLU A 118 -19.37 16.70 13.14
C GLU A 118 -19.60 15.47 12.27
N LYS A 119 -20.00 14.36 12.88
CA LYS A 119 -20.38 13.14 12.12
C LYS A 119 -21.51 13.42 11.13
N ALA A 120 -22.56 14.10 11.58
CA ALA A 120 -23.69 14.47 10.72
C ALA A 120 -23.28 15.41 9.58
N ILE A 121 -22.36 16.35 9.84
CA ILE A 121 -21.84 17.26 8.81
C ILE A 121 -21.05 16.47 7.74
N ILE A 122 -20.16 15.57 8.17
CA ILE A 122 -19.37 14.74 7.23
C ILE A 122 -20.29 13.87 6.37
N GLN A 123 -21.24 13.20 6.99
CA GLN A 123 -22.20 12.34 6.26
C GLN A 123 -23.02 13.14 5.24
N ARG A 124 -23.49 14.32 5.63
CA ARG A 124 -24.24 15.20 4.72
C ARG A 124 -23.38 15.63 3.54
N ARG A 125 -22.14 16.05 3.77
CA ARG A 125 -21.21 16.43 2.69
C ARG A 125 -20.95 15.29 1.72
N LEU A 126 -20.75 14.08 2.22
CA LEU A 126 -20.55 12.88 1.40
C LEU A 126 -21.81 12.53 0.60
N ALA A 127 -23.01 12.68 1.19
CA ALA A 127 -24.27 12.47 0.50
C ALA A 127 -24.51 13.51 -0.60
N ASP A 128 -24.24 14.78 -0.33
CA ASP A 128 -24.39 15.89 -1.28
C ASP A 128 -23.39 15.81 -2.45
N ASP A 129 -22.21 15.23 -2.25
CA ASP A 129 -21.18 15.05 -3.30
C ASP A 129 -21.57 14.00 -4.35
N GLY A 130 -22.68 13.29 -4.14
CA GLY A 130 -23.10 12.19 -5.03
C GLY A 130 -22.13 11.02 -5.04
N SER A 131 -21.16 11.02 -4.12
CA SER A 131 -20.36 9.84 -3.83
C SER A 131 -21.28 8.83 -3.13
N LYS A 132 -22.23 8.33 -3.95
CA LYS A 132 -23.01 7.16 -3.57
C LYS A 132 -22.01 6.16 -3.05
N THR A 133 -22.26 5.67 -1.84
CA THR A 133 -21.68 4.43 -1.37
C THR A 133 -21.52 3.54 -2.58
N VAL A 134 -20.28 3.22 -2.91
CA VAL A 134 -20.00 2.25 -3.98
C VAL A 134 -20.78 1.02 -3.54
N GLU A 135 -21.99 0.85 -4.11
CA GLU A 135 -22.70 -0.39 -3.92
C GLU A 135 -21.73 -1.46 -4.39
N HIS A 136 -21.31 -2.27 -3.46
CA HIS A 136 -20.45 -3.41 -3.77
C HIS A 136 -21.27 -4.35 -4.65
N GLY A 137 -21.30 -4.06 -5.93
CA GLY A 137 -21.84 -4.95 -6.93
C GLY A 137 -21.11 -6.30 -6.83
N PRO A 138 -21.75 -7.40 -7.16
CA PRO A 138 -21.10 -8.70 -7.14
C PRO A 138 -19.86 -8.66 -8.05
N ILE A 139 -18.74 -9.15 -7.53
CA ILE A 139 -17.43 -9.15 -8.22
C ILE A 139 -17.46 -9.97 -9.52
N LEU A 140 -18.26 -11.03 -9.53
CA LEU A 140 -18.34 -11.94 -10.68
C LEU A 140 -18.74 -11.27 -12.02
N PRO A 141 -19.75 -10.38 -12.09
CA PRO A 141 -20.03 -9.65 -13.32
C PRO A 141 -18.89 -8.77 -13.78
N MET A 142 -18.18 -8.11 -12.86
CA MET A 142 -17.04 -7.25 -13.21
C MET A 142 -15.91 -8.06 -13.88
N LEU A 143 -15.67 -9.30 -13.45
CA LEU A 143 -14.67 -10.17 -14.08
C LEU A 143 -15.05 -10.60 -15.51
N LYS A 144 -16.30 -10.44 -15.92
CA LYS A 144 -16.77 -10.74 -17.29
C LYS A 144 -16.65 -9.53 -18.22
N GLU A 145 -16.42 -8.33 -17.67
CA GLU A 145 -16.29 -7.12 -18.48
C GLU A 145 -14.94 -7.10 -19.21
N PRO A 146 -14.93 -7.09 -20.58
CA PRO A 146 -13.68 -7.12 -21.34
C PRO A 146 -12.82 -5.88 -21.11
N ASP A 147 -13.44 -4.74 -20.81
CA ASP A 147 -12.71 -3.48 -20.60
C ASP A 147 -11.90 -3.52 -19.29
N MET A 148 -12.37 -4.24 -18.27
CA MET A 148 -11.60 -4.47 -17.07
C MET A 148 -10.27 -5.19 -17.38
N TRP A 149 -10.33 -6.23 -18.21
CA TRP A 149 -9.13 -6.98 -18.59
C TRP A 149 -8.17 -6.17 -19.47
N LYS A 150 -8.69 -5.35 -20.37
CA LYS A 150 -7.87 -4.43 -21.19
C LYS A 150 -7.14 -3.42 -20.31
N LEU A 151 -7.86 -2.78 -19.39
CA LEU A 151 -7.26 -1.81 -18.44
C LEU A 151 -6.23 -2.49 -17.52
N SER A 152 -6.53 -3.69 -17.03
CA SER A 152 -5.60 -4.48 -16.22
C SER A 152 -4.33 -4.84 -17.00
N ALA A 153 -4.47 -5.22 -18.27
CA ALA A 153 -3.33 -5.52 -19.13
C ALA A 153 -2.48 -4.26 -19.40
N VAL A 154 -3.10 -3.12 -19.73
CA VAL A 154 -2.39 -1.85 -19.90
C VAL A 154 -1.63 -1.49 -18.63
N TYR A 155 -2.27 -1.58 -17.47
CA TYR A 155 -1.63 -1.30 -16.20
C TYR A 155 -0.44 -2.23 -15.93
N LEU A 156 -0.61 -3.52 -16.19
CA LEU A 156 0.46 -4.52 -16.06
C LEU A 156 1.68 -4.16 -16.91
N PHE A 157 1.47 -3.81 -18.19
CA PHE A 157 2.58 -3.46 -19.08
C PHE A 157 3.27 -2.16 -18.67
N VAL A 158 2.51 -1.14 -18.26
CA VAL A 158 3.06 0.13 -17.77
C VAL A 158 3.92 -0.09 -16.52
N VAL A 159 3.39 -0.82 -15.53
CA VAL A 159 4.11 -1.11 -14.28
C VAL A 159 5.35 -1.96 -14.54
N THR A 160 5.24 -2.98 -15.37
CA THR A 160 6.38 -3.85 -15.73
C THR A 160 7.48 -3.04 -16.43
N GLY A 161 7.09 -2.17 -17.37
CA GLY A 161 8.05 -1.27 -18.05
C GLY A 161 8.72 -0.31 -17.08
N MET A 162 7.94 0.31 -16.19
CA MET A 162 8.45 1.26 -15.19
C MET A 162 9.44 0.61 -14.23
N TYR A 163 9.12 -0.57 -13.69
CA TYR A 163 10.04 -1.32 -12.83
C TYR A 163 11.25 -1.87 -13.61
N GLY A 164 11.03 -2.36 -14.84
CA GLY A 164 12.12 -2.84 -15.70
C GLY A 164 13.16 -1.74 -15.95
N VAL A 165 12.71 -0.55 -16.36
CA VAL A 165 13.62 0.60 -16.54
C VAL A 165 14.26 1.00 -15.22
N GLY A 166 13.52 1.04 -14.11
CA GLY A 166 14.05 1.42 -12.80
C GLY A 166 15.18 0.51 -12.31
N PHE A 167 15.11 -0.79 -12.59
CA PHE A 167 16.16 -1.74 -12.21
C PHE A 167 17.43 -1.62 -13.07
N TRP A 168 17.30 -1.27 -14.37
CA TRP A 168 18.44 -1.24 -15.30
C TRP A 168 19.10 0.14 -15.44
N VAL A 169 18.43 1.21 -15.06
CA VAL A 169 18.99 2.58 -15.09
C VAL A 169 19.84 2.87 -13.85
N ALA A 170 19.71 2.08 -12.80
CA ALA A 170 20.48 2.26 -11.55
C ALA A 170 21.89 1.64 -11.59
N ASP A 171 22.23 0.87 -12.62
CA ASP A 171 23.55 0.34 -12.91
C ASP A 171 24.33 1.27 -13.89
#